data_8d559bf7d8d365ea624853ed273d38b4
#
_entry.id   8d559bf7d8d365ea624853ed273d38b4
#
_cell.length_a   1.000
_cell.length_b   1.000
_cell.length_c   1.000
_cell.angle_alpha   90.00
_cell.angle_beta   90.00
_cell.angle_gamma   90.00
#
_symmetry.space_group_name_H-M   'P 1'
#
loop_
_entity.id
_entity.type
_entity.pdbx_description
1 polymer ?
#
loop_
_entity_poly.entity_id
_entity_poly.type
_entity_poly.pdbx_seq_one_letter_code
_entity_poly.pdbx_strand_id
1 'polypeptide(L)'
;FPTRRSSDLNQYNDRPFLDSANILDVAKKAGYTTSWFSNQGVFGEYDTAISLMAKTADTTKWAHESYGFSDLYDEALLPLLKTADPSKNNFIVIHIMGSHIYYNDRYPHEFSKWKKGPNPEGIEAYANSQLYTDWLLQQIYTYGKDNLNLQAMVYFSDHGESVDKSHNPDTFDFVMTHIPFWMYLSPQYRAAYPQTVSALDSHEHQYFTNDLLYDTLVGLMHAPNSRYDKTRDFSNSAYRFNLHNLTTLLGEQPLTN
;
A
#
# COMPACT_ATOMS: atom_id res chain seq x y z
N PHE A 1 -10.74 6.40 4.19
CA PHE A 1 -11.21 6.27 2.81
C PHE A 1 -10.06 5.85 1.91
N PRO A 2 -10.24 4.81 1.08
CA PRO A 2 -9.16 4.23 0.26
C PRO A 2 -8.50 5.22 -0.70
N THR A 3 -9.25 6.22 -1.17
CA THR A 3 -8.79 7.22 -2.15
C THR A 3 -7.70 8.17 -1.65
N ARG A 4 -7.56 8.34 -0.33
CA ARG A 4 -6.57 9.25 0.26
C ARG A 4 -5.13 8.73 0.19
N ARG A 5 -4.93 7.45 -0.02
CA ARG A 5 -3.59 6.81 0.05
C ARG A 5 -2.76 6.95 -1.22
N SER A 6 -3.42 7.02 -2.35
CA SER A 6 -2.76 7.09 -3.66
C SER A 6 -3.00 8.42 -4.35
N SER A 7 -3.49 9.42 -3.62
CA SER A 7 -3.73 10.77 -4.11
C SER A 7 -3.28 11.82 -3.09
N ASP A 8 -3.26 13.08 -3.51
CA ASP A 8 -2.93 14.23 -2.63
C ASP A 8 -4.10 14.62 -1.69
N LEU A 9 -5.17 13.82 -1.67
CA LEU A 9 -6.22 13.94 -0.65
C LEU A 9 -5.71 13.44 0.70
N ASN A 10 -5.82 14.27 1.72
CA ASN A 10 -5.40 13.93 3.08
C ASN A 10 -6.15 14.82 4.08
N GLN A 11 -5.98 14.55 5.37
CA GLN A 11 -6.60 15.33 6.44
C GLN A 11 -6.17 16.81 6.51
N TYR A 12 -5.17 17.21 5.74
CA TYR A 12 -4.60 18.57 5.74
C TYR A 12 -5.11 19.44 4.58
N ASN A 13 -6.07 18.94 3.78
CA ASN A 13 -6.70 19.70 2.71
C ASN A 13 -8.15 19.27 2.48
N ASP A 14 -8.96 20.19 1.94
CA ASP A 14 -10.39 20.02 1.65
C ASP A 14 -10.67 19.85 0.14
N ARG A 15 -9.75 19.22 -0.58
CA ARG A 15 -9.91 19.06 -2.04
C ARG A 15 -11.01 18.09 -2.40
N PRO A 16 -11.84 18.41 -3.41
CA PRO A 16 -12.72 17.44 -4.02
C PRO A 16 -11.93 16.29 -4.65
N PHE A 17 -12.47 15.08 -4.59
CA PHE A 17 -11.83 13.90 -5.19
C PHE A 17 -11.45 14.08 -6.66
N LEU A 18 -12.33 14.73 -7.44
CA LEU A 18 -12.10 14.98 -8.88
C LEU A 18 -10.95 15.97 -9.17
N ASP A 19 -10.58 16.79 -8.19
CA ASP A 19 -9.47 17.74 -8.29
C ASP A 19 -8.18 17.21 -7.67
N SER A 20 -8.20 15.97 -7.17
CA SER A 20 -7.03 15.36 -6.56
C SER A 20 -6.02 14.90 -7.62
N ALA A 21 -4.74 14.97 -7.30
CA ALA A 21 -3.68 14.35 -8.08
C ALA A 21 -3.46 12.93 -7.58
N ASN A 22 -3.58 11.94 -8.44
CA ASN A 22 -3.24 10.58 -8.07
C ASN A 22 -1.78 10.24 -8.42
N ILE A 23 -1.22 9.25 -7.73
CA ILE A 23 0.19 8.89 -7.87
C ILE A 23 0.51 8.31 -9.26
N LEU A 24 -0.45 7.67 -9.93
CA LEU A 24 -0.26 7.11 -11.27
C LEU A 24 -0.05 8.23 -12.30
N ASP A 25 -0.81 9.34 -12.18
CA ASP A 25 -0.64 10.49 -13.07
C ASP A 25 0.70 11.17 -12.87
N VAL A 26 1.17 11.24 -11.60
CA VAL A 26 2.52 11.75 -11.31
C VAL A 26 3.57 10.85 -11.92
N ALA A 27 3.47 9.53 -11.73
CA ALA A 27 4.41 8.56 -12.30
C ALA A 27 4.46 8.64 -13.83
N LYS A 28 3.31 8.72 -14.51
CA LYS A 28 3.26 8.90 -15.98
C LYS A 28 3.96 10.18 -16.43
N LYS A 29 3.69 11.30 -15.76
CA LYS A 29 4.36 12.58 -16.07
C LYS A 29 5.85 12.54 -15.82
N ALA A 30 6.30 11.70 -14.90
CA ALA A 30 7.72 11.45 -14.61
C ALA A 30 8.37 10.44 -15.60
N GLY A 31 7.63 9.93 -16.58
CA GLY A 31 8.14 9.03 -17.62
C GLY A 31 8.07 7.55 -17.29
N TYR A 32 7.30 7.17 -16.28
CA TYR A 32 7.04 5.76 -15.98
C TYR A 32 5.88 5.21 -16.82
N THR A 33 5.99 3.93 -17.20
CA THR A 33 4.85 3.12 -17.62
C THR A 33 4.15 2.62 -16.37
N THR A 34 2.86 2.88 -16.25
CA THR A 34 2.10 2.61 -15.04
C THR A 34 1.23 1.37 -15.17
N SER A 35 1.24 0.51 -14.16
CA SER A 35 0.40 -0.68 -14.10
C SER A 35 -0.29 -0.78 -12.74
N TRP A 36 -1.56 -1.22 -12.76
CA TRP A 36 -2.33 -1.56 -11.57
C TRP A 36 -2.88 -2.97 -11.69
N PHE A 37 -2.46 -3.86 -10.80
CA PHE A 37 -2.92 -5.24 -10.73
C PHE A 37 -3.62 -5.47 -9.40
N SER A 38 -4.89 -5.90 -9.42
CA SER A 38 -5.73 -6.01 -8.24
C SER A 38 -6.37 -7.38 -8.10
N ASN A 39 -6.43 -7.89 -6.88
CA ASN A 39 -7.25 -9.04 -6.48
C ASN A 39 -8.45 -8.62 -5.60
N GLN A 40 -8.74 -7.33 -5.52
CA GLN A 40 -9.93 -6.80 -4.84
C GLN A 40 -11.06 -6.52 -5.84
N GLY A 41 -12.25 -6.19 -5.32
CA GLY A 41 -13.43 -5.92 -6.13
C GLY A 41 -13.23 -4.78 -7.14
N VAL A 42 -13.93 -4.88 -8.27
CA VAL A 42 -13.97 -3.82 -9.28
C VAL A 42 -15.02 -2.77 -8.94
N PHE A 43 -16.11 -3.22 -8.32
CA PHE A 43 -17.27 -2.39 -7.98
C PHE A 43 -17.69 -2.66 -6.54
N GLY A 44 -18.09 -1.62 -5.82
CA GLY A 44 -18.55 -1.68 -4.46
C GLY A 44 -18.59 -0.29 -3.85
N GLU A 45 -19.09 -0.18 -2.64
CA GLU A 45 -19.15 1.08 -1.90
C GLU A 45 -17.73 1.65 -1.69
N TYR A 46 -16.78 0.78 -1.39
CA TYR A 46 -15.38 1.14 -1.11
C TYR A 46 -14.47 0.98 -2.34
N ASP A 47 -14.79 0.07 -3.26
CA ASP A 47 -13.92 -0.31 -4.38
C ASP A 47 -14.03 0.64 -5.57
N THR A 48 -15.21 1.21 -5.83
CA THR A 48 -15.46 1.99 -7.07
C THR A 48 -14.51 3.16 -7.20
N ALA A 49 -14.26 3.92 -6.15
CA ALA A 49 -13.34 5.07 -6.18
C ALA A 49 -11.90 4.64 -6.45
N ILE A 50 -11.44 3.52 -5.87
CA ILE A 50 -10.13 2.93 -6.12
C ILE A 50 -10.01 2.46 -7.56
N SER A 51 -11.05 1.78 -8.08
CA SER A 51 -11.08 1.30 -9.45
C SER A 51 -11.04 2.44 -10.48
N LEU A 52 -11.71 3.57 -10.20
CA LEU A 52 -11.62 4.76 -11.04
C LEU A 52 -10.20 5.32 -11.09
N MET A 53 -9.51 5.36 -9.95
CA MET A 53 -8.11 5.75 -9.90
C MET A 53 -7.22 4.73 -10.62
N ALA A 54 -7.41 3.44 -10.36
CA ALA A 54 -6.67 2.36 -11.00
C ALA A 54 -6.75 2.43 -12.53
N LYS A 55 -7.93 2.78 -13.09
CA LYS A 55 -8.16 2.94 -14.52
C LYS A 55 -7.40 4.11 -15.16
N THR A 56 -6.77 4.96 -14.38
CA THR A 56 -5.86 5.98 -14.92
C THR A 56 -4.48 5.41 -15.26
N ALA A 57 -4.12 4.19 -14.82
CA ALA A 57 -2.88 3.52 -15.24
C ALA A 57 -2.89 3.20 -16.75
N ASP A 58 -1.69 3.04 -17.34
CA ASP A 58 -1.56 2.61 -18.75
C ASP A 58 -2.04 1.16 -18.92
N THR A 59 -1.87 0.34 -17.89
CA THR A 59 -2.38 -1.04 -17.85
C THR A 59 -3.09 -1.28 -16.52
N THR A 60 -4.36 -1.68 -16.58
CA THR A 60 -5.13 -2.07 -15.40
C THR A 60 -5.69 -3.46 -15.60
N LYS A 61 -5.44 -4.37 -14.65
CA LYS A 61 -5.96 -5.74 -14.70
C LYS A 61 -6.41 -6.18 -13.30
N TRP A 62 -7.52 -6.88 -13.28
CA TRP A 62 -8.01 -7.59 -12.09
C TRP A 62 -7.75 -9.08 -12.24
N ALA A 63 -7.41 -9.75 -11.14
CA ALA A 63 -7.29 -11.22 -11.12
C ALA A 63 -8.65 -11.88 -11.39
N HIS A 64 -9.76 -11.20 -11.03
CA HIS A 64 -11.13 -11.61 -11.31
C HIS A 64 -12.00 -10.39 -11.64
N GLU A 65 -13.03 -10.59 -12.43
CA GLU A 65 -13.97 -9.51 -12.85
C GLU A 65 -15.35 -9.63 -12.14
N SER A 66 -15.43 -10.35 -11.03
CA SER A 66 -16.67 -10.54 -10.29
C SER A 66 -16.97 -9.39 -9.34
N TYR A 67 -18.24 -9.31 -8.94
CA TYR A 67 -18.70 -8.43 -7.86
C TYR A 67 -18.28 -9.02 -6.51
N GLY A 68 -17.78 -8.18 -5.61
CA GLY A 68 -17.43 -8.60 -4.26
C GLY A 68 -16.03 -9.20 -4.11
N PHE A 69 -15.84 -10.01 -3.09
CA PHE A 69 -14.55 -10.59 -2.76
C PHE A 69 -14.14 -11.65 -3.79
N SER A 70 -12.85 -11.68 -4.08
CA SER A 70 -12.25 -12.71 -4.92
C SER A 70 -12.24 -14.06 -4.20
N ASP A 71 -12.59 -15.14 -4.92
CA ASP A 71 -12.34 -16.51 -4.52
C ASP A 71 -10.90 -16.96 -4.83
N LEU A 72 -10.10 -16.08 -5.47
CA LEU A 72 -8.71 -16.36 -5.81
C LEU A 72 -7.78 -15.88 -4.69
N TYR A 73 -6.73 -16.64 -4.45
CA TYR A 73 -5.63 -16.18 -3.61
C TYR A 73 -4.78 -15.13 -4.33
N ASP A 74 -4.10 -14.28 -3.58
CA ASP A 74 -3.33 -13.16 -4.11
C ASP A 74 -2.17 -13.56 -5.05
N GLU A 75 -1.74 -14.82 -5.04
CA GLU A 75 -0.78 -15.34 -6.02
C GLU A 75 -1.27 -15.24 -7.47
N ALA A 76 -2.59 -15.08 -7.69
CA ALA A 76 -3.16 -14.80 -9.01
C ALA A 76 -2.64 -13.47 -9.62
N LEU A 77 -2.04 -12.60 -8.80
CA LEU A 77 -1.40 -11.36 -9.26
C LEU A 77 -0.01 -11.61 -9.87
N LEU A 78 0.67 -12.72 -9.56
CA LEU A 78 2.01 -13.01 -10.07
C LEU A 78 2.06 -13.16 -11.59
N PRO A 79 1.12 -13.86 -12.27
CA PRO A 79 1.04 -13.86 -13.73
C PRO A 79 0.82 -12.47 -14.33
N LEU A 80 0.05 -11.60 -13.64
CA LEU A 80 -0.20 -10.23 -14.09
C LEU A 80 1.08 -9.39 -14.00
N LEU A 81 1.81 -9.49 -12.88
CA LEU A 81 3.11 -8.85 -12.71
C LEU A 81 4.09 -9.23 -13.83
N LYS A 82 4.09 -10.49 -14.26
CA LYS A 82 4.95 -10.99 -15.35
C LYS A 82 4.63 -10.40 -16.72
N THR A 83 3.53 -9.66 -16.86
CA THR A 83 3.20 -8.94 -18.10
C THR A 83 3.84 -7.56 -18.20
N ALA A 84 4.51 -7.08 -17.16
CA ALA A 84 5.22 -5.80 -17.19
C ALA A 84 6.43 -5.89 -18.15
N ASP A 85 6.61 -4.84 -18.95
CA ASP A 85 7.72 -4.77 -19.92
C ASP A 85 9.03 -4.40 -19.21
N PRO A 86 10.04 -5.29 -19.16
CA PRO A 86 11.30 -5.03 -18.48
C PRO A 86 12.16 -3.95 -19.15
N SER A 87 11.84 -3.56 -20.36
CA SER A 87 12.55 -2.48 -21.10
C SER A 87 12.10 -1.08 -20.70
N LYS A 88 11.03 -0.97 -19.89
CA LYS A 88 10.41 0.29 -19.48
C LYS A 88 10.77 0.65 -18.04
N ASN A 89 10.71 1.94 -17.74
CA ASN A 89 10.66 2.40 -16.37
C ASN A 89 9.24 2.14 -15.85
N ASN A 90 9.08 1.14 -15.00
CA ASN A 90 7.78 0.70 -14.53
C ASN A 90 7.45 1.31 -13.14
N PHE A 91 6.22 1.78 -12.99
CA PHE A 91 5.58 2.04 -11.69
C PHE A 91 4.39 1.10 -11.56
N ILE A 92 4.49 0.11 -10.68
CA ILE A 92 3.52 -0.99 -10.58
C ILE A 92 2.87 -0.96 -9.21
N VAL A 93 1.56 -0.90 -9.18
CA VAL A 93 0.75 -1.11 -7.98
C VAL A 93 0.24 -2.54 -7.99
N ILE A 94 0.53 -3.28 -6.93
CA ILE A 94 0.00 -4.62 -6.65
C ILE A 94 -1.00 -4.47 -5.50
N HIS A 95 -2.29 -4.57 -5.80
CA HIS A 95 -3.37 -4.35 -4.85
C HIS A 95 -3.92 -5.70 -4.39
N ILE A 96 -3.40 -6.18 -3.27
CA ILE A 96 -3.70 -7.49 -2.70
C ILE A 96 -4.97 -7.45 -1.82
N MET A 97 -5.59 -8.59 -1.61
CA MET A 97 -6.62 -8.79 -0.58
C MET A 97 -5.99 -8.87 0.81
N GLY A 98 -4.81 -9.48 0.91
CA GLY A 98 -4.07 -9.62 2.16
C GLY A 98 -4.84 -10.41 3.21
N SER A 99 -4.77 -9.95 4.46
CA SER A 99 -5.43 -10.57 5.61
C SER A 99 -6.80 -9.92 5.91
N HIS A 100 -7.60 -9.67 4.87
CA HIS A 100 -8.97 -9.20 5.05
C HIS A 100 -9.83 -10.24 5.80
N ILE A 101 -10.96 -9.83 6.42
CA ILE A 101 -11.87 -10.72 7.16
C ILE A 101 -12.17 -12.01 6.39
N TYR A 102 -12.59 -13.05 7.10
CA TYR A 102 -12.62 -14.44 6.62
C TYR A 102 -11.21 -14.95 6.34
N TYR A 103 -10.30 -14.77 7.31
CA TYR A 103 -8.87 -15.06 7.18
C TYR A 103 -8.56 -16.45 6.63
N ASN A 104 -9.39 -17.47 6.94
CA ASN A 104 -9.23 -18.82 6.40
C ASN A 104 -9.38 -18.92 4.89
N ASP A 105 -9.99 -17.93 4.26
CA ASP A 105 -10.21 -17.86 2.82
C ASP A 105 -9.10 -17.05 2.11
N ARG A 106 -8.11 -16.56 2.89
CA ARG A 106 -7.06 -15.67 2.39
C ARG A 106 -5.75 -16.40 2.08
N TYR A 107 -5.65 -17.69 2.33
CA TYR A 107 -4.43 -18.46 2.08
C TYR A 107 -4.75 -19.92 1.68
N PRO A 108 -3.94 -20.53 0.79
CA PRO A 108 -4.09 -21.93 0.44
C PRO A 108 -3.66 -22.85 1.59
N HIS A 109 -4.13 -24.09 1.57
CA HIS A 109 -4.01 -25.04 2.68
C HIS A 109 -2.55 -25.28 3.14
N GLU A 110 -1.58 -25.22 2.26
CA GLU A 110 -0.15 -25.40 2.57
C GLU A 110 0.40 -24.34 3.53
N PHE A 111 -0.26 -23.20 3.64
CA PHE A 111 0.09 -22.15 4.60
C PHE A 111 -0.62 -22.29 5.95
N SER A 112 -1.37 -23.37 6.18
CA SER A 112 -1.99 -23.68 7.48
C SER A 112 -0.95 -24.19 8.48
N LYS A 113 0.02 -23.36 8.85
CA LYS A 113 1.08 -23.69 9.80
C LYS A 113 0.55 -23.81 11.23
N TRP A 114 -0.33 -22.90 11.62
CA TRP A 114 -0.98 -22.95 12.90
C TRP A 114 -2.34 -23.61 12.77
N LYS A 115 -2.66 -24.48 13.76
CA LYS A 115 -3.90 -25.23 13.73
C LYS A 115 -5.10 -24.28 13.72
N LYS A 116 -6.03 -24.49 12.79
CA LYS A 116 -7.31 -23.80 12.77
C LYS A 116 -8.03 -24.05 14.10
N GLY A 117 -8.24 -22.98 14.87
CA GLY A 117 -9.12 -23.01 16.03
C GLY A 117 -10.59 -23.20 15.61
N PRO A 118 -11.50 -23.29 16.58
CA PRO A 118 -12.94 -23.40 16.28
C PRO A 118 -13.47 -22.14 15.57
N ASN A 119 -12.79 -21.01 15.71
CA ASN A 119 -13.13 -19.76 15.04
C ASN A 119 -12.33 -19.62 13.74
N PRO A 120 -12.99 -19.65 12.55
CA PRO A 120 -12.31 -19.47 11.26
C PRO A 120 -11.68 -18.08 11.08
N GLU A 121 -12.05 -17.13 11.91
CA GLU A 121 -11.53 -15.75 11.94
C GLU A 121 -10.63 -15.49 13.17
N GLY A 122 -10.17 -16.55 13.83
CA GLY A 122 -9.31 -16.44 14.99
C GLY A 122 -7.86 -16.09 14.66
N ILE A 123 -7.07 -15.88 15.70
CA ILE A 123 -5.67 -15.45 15.62
C ILE A 123 -4.80 -16.41 14.81
N GLU A 124 -5.07 -17.72 14.84
CA GLU A 124 -4.33 -18.71 14.06
C GLU A 124 -4.58 -18.56 12.56
N ALA A 125 -5.83 -18.29 12.18
CA ALA A 125 -6.20 -18.04 10.78
C ALA A 125 -5.58 -16.72 10.29
N TYR A 126 -5.62 -15.68 11.11
CA TYR A 126 -4.95 -14.41 10.82
C TYR A 126 -3.43 -14.60 10.65
N ALA A 127 -2.78 -15.33 11.56
CA ALA A 127 -1.35 -15.59 11.47
C ALA A 127 -0.97 -16.39 10.20
N ASN A 128 -1.80 -17.35 9.78
CA ASN A 128 -1.59 -18.11 8.54
C ASN A 128 -1.73 -17.20 7.31
N SER A 129 -2.72 -16.29 7.30
CA SER A 129 -2.88 -15.32 6.19
C SER A 129 -1.71 -14.35 6.10
N GLN A 130 -1.14 -13.92 7.24
CA GLN A 130 0.08 -13.11 7.27
C GLN A 130 1.29 -13.87 6.73
N LEU A 131 1.45 -15.15 7.11
CA LEU A 131 2.52 -16.00 6.57
C LEU A 131 2.43 -16.13 5.04
N TYR A 132 1.22 -16.27 4.51
CA TYR A 132 1.00 -16.31 3.07
C TYR A 132 1.31 -14.98 2.39
N THR A 133 0.88 -13.87 2.98
CA THR A 133 1.19 -12.52 2.47
C THR A 133 2.71 -12.29 2.44
N ASP A 134 3.44 -12.69 3.47
CA ASP A 134 4.91 -12.59 3.51
C ASP A 134 5.57 -13.40 2.37
N TRP A 135 5.11 -14.63 2.16
CA TRP A 135 5.56 -15.43 1.02
C TRP A 135 5.29 -14.75 -0.32
N LEU A 136 4.09 -14.19 -0.52
CA LEU A 136 3.71 -13.49 -1.75
C LEU A 136 4.63 -12.28 -2.00
N LEU A 137 4.88 -11.48 -0.96
CA LEU A 137 5.78 -10.32 -1.04
C LEU A 137 7.20 -10.74 -1.43
N GLN A 138 7.67 -11.89 -0.92
CA GLN A 138 8.94 -12.47 -1.33
C GLN A 138 8.94 -12.87 -2.82
N GLN A 139 7.83 -13.42 -3.35
CA GLN A 139 7.72 -13.75 -4.78
C GLN A 139 7.75 -12.48 -5.64
N ILE A 140 7.02 -11.44 -5.26
CA ILE A 140 6.98 -10.14 -5.95
C ILE A 140 8.38 -9.50 -5.94
N TYR A 141 9.03 -9.47 -4.78
CA TYR A 141 10.38 -8.94 -4.63
C TYR A 141 11.39 -9.67 -5.53
N THR A 142 11.39 -11.01 -5.47
CA THR A 142 12.32 -11.83 -6.25
C THR A 142 12.11 -11.60 -7.74
N TYR A 143 10.86 -11.65 -8.22
CA TYR A 143 10.57 -11.40 -9.62
C TYR A 143 10.98 -9.99 -10.06
N GLY A 144 10.63 -8.97 -9.26
CA GLY A 144 10.99 -7.58 -9.53
C GLY A 144 12.49 -7.36 -9.63
N LYS A 145 13.26 -7.97 -8.71
CA LYS A 145 14.72 -7.90 -8.69
C LYS A 145 15.35 -8.60 -9.90
N ASP A 146 14.89 -9.81 -10.20
CA ASP A 146 15.53 -10.67 -11.21
C ASP A 146 15.14 -10.30 -12.65
N ASN A 147 13.96 -9.67 -12.85
CA ASN A 147 13.39 -9.44 -14.18
C ASN A 147 13.08 -7.98 -14.49
N LEU A 148 12.81 -7.12 -13.50
CA LEU A 148 12.34 -5.76 -13.73
C LEU A 148 13.34 -4.68 -13.24
N ASN A 149 14.56 -5.07 -12.86
CA ASN A 149 15.55 -4.15 -12.31
C ASN A 149 14.98 -3.30 -11.15
N LEU A 150 14.35 -3.97 -10.19
CA LEU A 150 13.64 -3.34 -9.06
C LEU A 150 14.54 -2.33 -8.33
N GLN A 151 14.15 -1.05 -8.36
CA GLN A 151 14.87 0.03 -7.70
C GLN A 151 14.32 0.34 -6.31
N ALA A 152 13.00 0.29 -6.15
CA ALA A 152 12.33 0.47 -4.87
C ALA A 152 11.08 -0.42 -4.80
N MET A 153 10.77 -0.92 -3.60
CA MET A 153 9.51 -1.58 -3.29
C MET A 153 9.01 -1.02 -1.97
N VAL A 154 7.77 -0.57 -1.94
CA VAL A 154 7.11 -0.03 -0.75
C VAL A 154 5.92 -0.92 -0.43
N TYR A 155 5.84 -1.40 0.80
CA TYR A 155 4.69 -2.14 1.29
C TYR A 155 4.06 -1.42 2.47
N PHE A 156 2.76 -1.33 2.45
CA PHE A 156 1.94 -0.78 3.54
C PHE A 156 0.56 -1.43 3.51
N SER A 157 -0.08 -1.48 4.67
CA SER A 157 -1.50 -1.82 4.76
C SER A 157 -2.35 -0.55 4.83
N ASP A 158 -3.58 -0.67 4.44
CA ASP A 158 -4.55 0.43 4.56
C ASP A 158 -5.00 0.65 6.01
N HIS A 159 -5.13 -0.39 6.79
CA HIS A 159 -5.42 -0.38 8.22
C HIS A 159 -4.79 -1.60 8.89
N GLY A 160 -4.69 -1.56 10.21
CA GLY A 160 -4.41 -2.71 11.04
C GLY A 160 -5.71 -3.48 11.33
N GLU A 161 -5.59 -4.53 12.15
CA GLU A 161 -6.70 -5.44 12.45
C GLU A 161 -6.77 -5.70 13.95
N SER A 162 -7.97 -5.59 14.51
CA SER A 162 -8.28 -6.14 15.82
C SER A 162 -8.97 -7.49 15.62
N VAL A 163 -8.24 -8.58 15.80
CA VAL A 163 -8.74 -9.93 15.51
C VAL A 163 -10.04 -10.25 16.27
N ASP A 164 -10.21 -9.66 17.46
CA ASP A 164 -11.42 -9.86 18.29
C ASP A 164 -12.58 -8.93 17.91
N LYS A 165 -12.29 -7.77 17.28
CA LYS A 165 -13.29 -6.72 17.01
C LYS A 165 -13.42 -6.40 15.53
N SER A 166 -12.60 -7.03 14.68
CA SER A 166 -12.45 -6.66 13.27
C SER A 166 -11.93 -5.22 13.12
N HIS A 167 -12.09 -4.62 11.95
CA HIS A 167 -11.68 -3.24 11.63
C HIS A 167 -12.90 -2.30 11.55
N ASN A 168 -13.95 -2.56 12.33
CA ASN A 168 -15.14 -1.70 12.35
C ASN A 168 -14.78 -0.32 12.97
N PRO A 169 -14.86 0.79 12.23
CA PRO A 169 -14.53 2.12 12.74
C PRO A 169 -15.45 2.58 13.89
N ASP A 170 -16.68 2.03 14.00
CA ASP A 170 -17.60 2.36 15.10
C ASP A 170 -17.11 1.82 16.45
N THR A 171 -16.20 0.85 16.42
CA THR A 171 -15.57 0.25 17.61
C THR A 171 -14.06 0.48 17.60
N PHE A 172 -13.65 1.71 17.29
CA PHE A 172 -12.25 2.09 17.11
C PHE A 172 -11.34 1.54 18.22
N ASP A 173 -10.20 1.01 17.78
CA ASP A 173 -9.10 0.59 18.65
C ASP A 173 -7.78 0.99 17.97
N PHE A 174 -6.83 1.51 18.72
CA PHE A 174 -5.55 1.94 18.16
C PHE A 174 -4.78 0.82 17.45
N VAL A 175 -5.01 -0.45 17.79
CA VAL A 175 -4.42 -1.58 17.07
C VAL A 175 -4.82 -1.58 15.59
N MET A 176 -5.98 -1.05 15.24
CA MET A 176 -6.45 -0.91 13.85
C MET A 176 -5.65 0.14 13.05
N THR A 177 -4.82 0.93 13.72
CA THR A 177 -3.93 1.92 13.08
C THR A 177 -2.48 1.46 13.00
N HIS A 178 -2.15 0.33 13.65
CA HIS A 178 -0.83 -0.27 13.56
C HIS A 178 -0.71 -1.07 12.26
N ILE A 179 -0.02 -0.52 11.30
CA ILE A 179 0.19 -1.13 9.99
C ILE A 179 1.66 -1.48 9.76
N PRO A 180 1.94 -2.56 9.01
CA PRO A 180 3.27 -2.74 8.46
C PRO A 180 3.55 -1.64 7.43
N PHE A 181 4.71 -1.00 7.56
CA PHE A 181 5.22 -0.04 6.59
C PHE A 181 6.72 -0.25 6.44
N TRP A 182 7.13 -0.73 5.27
CA TRP A 182 8.55 -0.94 5.00
C TRP A 182 8.90 -0.66 3.54
N MET A 183 10.19 -0.42 3.30
CA MET A 183 10.72 -0.11 2.00
C MET A 183 11.97 -0.95 1.72
N TYR A 184 12.08 -1.46 0.50
CA TYR A 184 13.31 -1.93 -0.07
C TYR A 184 13.83 -0.88 -1.06
N LEU A 185 15.10 -0.56 -0.97
CA LEU A 185 15.81 0.28 -1.93
C LEU A 185 17.01 -0.48 -2.46
N SER A 186 17.16 -0.57 -3.78
CA SER A 186 18.28 -1.27 -4.41
C SER A 186 19.63 -0.60 -4.07
N PRO A 187 20.75 -1.33 -4.13
CA PRO A 187 22.08 -0.71 -3.99
C PRO A 187 22.30 0.41 -4.99
N GLN A 188 21.75 0.28 -6.21
CA GLN A 188 21.85 1.31 -7.25
C GLN A 188 21.07 2.57 -6.87
N TYR A 189 19.83 2.42 -6.37
CA TYR A 189 19.02 3.54 -5.87
C TYR A 189 19.72 4.23 -4.70
N ARG A 190 20.19 3.45 -3.72
CA ARG A 190 20.90 3.98 -2.54
C ARG A 190 22.15 4.78 -2.91
N ALA A 191 22.89 4.34 -3.92
CA ALA A 191 24.08 5.06 -4.43
C ALA A 191 23.69 6.34 -5.19
N ALA A 192 22.59 6.33 -5.94
CA ALA A 192 22.13 7.47 -6.72
C ALA A 192 21.50 8.58 -5.83
N TYR A 193 20.85 8.20 -4.73
CA TYR A 193 20.08 9.11 -3.89
C TYR A 193 20.45 9.02 -2.40
N PRO A 194 21.71 9.27 -2.03
CA PRO A 194 22.19 9.08 -0.66
C PRO A 194 21.49 9.99 0.37
N GLN A 195 21.00 11.18 -0.04
CA GLN A 195 20.29 12.09 0.84
C GLN A 195 18.90 11.56 1.22
N THR A 196 18.18 10.98 0.24
CA THR A 196 16.89 10.32 0.45
C THR A 196 17.04 9.13 1.40
N VAL A 197 18.08 8.32 1.19
CA VAL A 197 18.39 7.18 2.06
C VAL A 197 18.72 7.64 3.48
N SER A 198 19.56 8.66 3.64
CA SER A 198 19.92 9.20 4.95
C SER A 198 18.70 9.76 5.69
N ALA A 199 17.75 10.39 4.98
CA ALA A 199 16.50 10.85 5.57
C ALA A 199 15.64 9.67 6.06
N LEU A 200 15.45 8.64 5.23
CA LEU A 200 14.70 7.44 5.61
C LEU A 200 15.34 6.72 6.81
N ASP A 201 16.66 6.53 6.80
CA ASP A 201 17.38 5.91 7.91
C ASP A 201 17.21 6.72 9.22
N SER A 202 17.15 8.06 9.13
CA SER A 202 16.91 8.94 10.29
C SER A 202 15.45 8.91 10.79
N HIS A 203 14.51 8.51 9.95
CA HIS A 203 13.09 8.44 10.25
C HIS A 203 12.60 7.04 10.61
N GLU A 204 13.44 6.02 10.62
CA GLU A 204 13.08 4.61 10.86
C GLU A 204 12.17 4.41 12.08
N HIS A 205 12.36 5.22 13.13
CA HIS A 205 11.57 5.16 14.37
C HIS A 205 10.58 6.33 14.51
N GLN A 206 10.34 7.10 13.44
CA GLN A 206 9.37 8.18 13.46
C GLN A 206 7.97 7.66 13.11
N TYR A 207 6.96 8.41 13.55
CA TYR A 207 5.58 8.12 13.25
C TYR A 207 5.21 8.53 11.84
N PHE A 208 4.35 7.74 11.20
CA PHE A 208 3.86 7.92 9.85
C PHE A 208 2.37 7.58 9.78
N THR A 209 1.62 8.20 8.88
CA THR A 209 0.25 7.81 8.54
C THR A 209 0.08 7.73 7.02
N ASN A 210 -0.91 6.97 6.56
CA ASN A 210 -1.19 6.80 5.13
C ASN A 210 -1.52 8.12 4.40
N ASP A 211 -1.97 9.15 5.11
CA ASP A 211 -2.19 10.49 4.54
C ASP A 211 -0.90 11.15 3.99
N LEU A 212 0.26 10.66 4.41
CA LEU A 212 1.57 11.19 4.00
C LEU A 212 2.21 10.36 2.86
N LEU A 213 1.54 9.28 2.44
CA LEU A 213 2.09 8.32 1.48
C LEU A 213 2.28 8.96 0.09
N TYR A 214 1.34 9.80 -0.35
CA TYR A 214 1.46 10.47 -1.65
C TYR A 214 2.78 11.27 -1.74
N ASP A 215 3.04 12.14 -0.78
CA ASP A 215 4.25 12.96 -0.77
C ASP A 215 5.51 12.09 -0.68
N THR A 216 5.48 11.03 0.12
CA THR A 216 6.59 10.08 0.24
C THR A 216 6.87 9.36 -1.08
N LEU A 217 5.86 8.87 -1.78
CA LEU A 217 6.04 8.22 -3.08
C LEU A 217 6.55 9.20 -4.16
N VAL A 218 6.04 10.44 -4.15
CA VAL A 218 6.54 11.52 -5.02
C VAL A 218 8.01 11.82 -4.76
N GLY A 219 8.40 11.87 -3.49
CA GLY A 219 9.80 12.04 -3.08
C GLY A 219 10.70 10.88 -3.54
N LEU A 220 10.27 9.64 -3.32
CA LEU A 220 11.00 8.43 -3.76
C LEU A 220 11.17 8.36 -5.28
N MET A 221 10.20 8.84 -6.05
CA MET A 221 10.30 8.93 -7.52
C MET A 221 11.13 10.13 -7.99
N HIS A 222 11.52 11.05 -7.09
CA HIS A 222 12.17 12.33 -7.44
C HIS A 222 11.36 13.13 -8.47
N ALA A 223 10.03 13.10 -8.36
CA ALA A 223 9.08 13.72 -9.29
C ALA A 223 8.25 14.85 -8.63
N PRO A 224 8.88 15.86 -8.00
CA PRO A 224 8.16 16.91 -7.31
C PRO A 224 7.25 17.67 -8.28
N ASN A 225 6.07 18.02 -7.80
CA ASN A 225 5.05 18.73 -8.54
C ASN A 225 4.43 19.82 -7.65
N SER A 226 3.49 20.61 -8.20
CA SER A 226 2.84 21.70 -7.45
C SER A 226 1.99 21.26 -6.24
N ARG A 227 1.76 19.97 -6.08
CA ARG A 227 0.98 19.37 -4.99
C ARG A 227 1.85 18.74 -3.91
N TYR A 228 3.14 18.56 -4.21
CA TYR A 228 4.10 17.93 -3.31
C TYR A 228 4.49 18.87 -2.17
N ASP A 229 4.43 18.34 -0.94
CA ASP A 229 4.91 19.02 0.27
C ASP A 229 6.03 18.19 0.92
N LYS A 230 7.27 18.68 0.77
CA LYS A 230 8.46 18.03 1.34
C LYS A 230 8.40 17.80 2.85
N THR A 231 7.55 18.57 3.56
CA THR A 231 7.38 18.40 5.02
C THR A 231 6.50 17.23 5.40
N ARG A 232 5.81 16.64 4.42
CA ARG A 232 5.01 15.41 4.52
C ARG A 232 5.71 14.17 3.95
N ASP A 233 6.82 14.40 3.27
CA ASP A 233 7.60 13.35 2.64
C ASP A 233 8.53 12.67 3.65
N PHE A 234 8.23 11.43 4.00
CA PHE A 234 9.01 10.62 4.94
C PHE A 234 10.45 10.35 4.43
N SER A 235 10.67 10.47 3.13
CA SER A 235 11.98 10.34 2.49
C SER A 235 12.78 11.65 2.41
N ASN A 236 12.28 12.72 3.02
CA ASN A 236 12.89 14.04 2.99
C ASN A 236 13.29 14.52 4.39
N SER A 237 14.48 15.08 4.54
CA SER A 237 14.97 15.63 5.83
C SER A 237 14.12 16.77 6.41
N ALA A 238 13.21 17.35 5.62
CA ALA A 238 12.25 18.35 6.08
C ALA A 238 10.98 17.75 6.71
N TYR A 239 10.86 16.41 6.78
CA TYR A 239 9.75 15.73 7.44
C TYR A 239 9.54 16.24 8.86
N ARG A 240 8.30 16.60 9.22
CA ARG A 240 8.02 17.31 10.47
C ARG A 240 7.06 16.61 11.42
N PHE A 241 6.56 15.43 11.03
CA PHE A 241 5.53 14.75 11.82
C PHE A 241 6.12 13.85 12.90
N ASN A 242 5.40 13.76 14.00
CA ASN A 242 5.76 12.98 15.17
C ASN A 242 4.48 12.59 15.94
N LEU A 243 4.63 11.85 17.05
CA LEU A 243 3.51 11.39 17.88
C LEU A 243 2.53 12.50 18.30
N HIS A 244 3.02 13.76 18.49
CA HIS A 244 2.20 14.85 19.04
C HIS A 244 1.41 15.64 17.99
N ASN A 245 1.76 15.51 16.72
CA ASN A 245 1.12 16.27 15.65
C ASN A 245 0.53 15.40 14.54
N LEU A 246 0.60 14.07 14.68
CA LEU A 246 -0.11 13.12 13.84
C LEU A 246 -1.46 12.77 14.44
N THR A 247 -2.40 12.54 13.58
CA THR A 247 -3.75 12.06 13.92
C THR A 247 -4.13 10.90 13.00
N THR A 248 -5.13 10.14 13.41
CA THR A 248 -5.75 9.07 12.62
C THR A 248 -7.24 9.34 12.46
N LEU A 249 -7.99 8.44 11.83
CA LEU A 249 -9.43 8.61 11.54
C LEU A 249 -9.73 9.99 10.93
N LEU A 250 -9.01 10.33 9.86
CA LEU A 250 -9.21 11.58 9.11
C LEU A 250 -9.00 12.86 9.93
N GLY A 251 -8.17 12.79 10.96
CA GLY A 251 -7.88 13.93 11.85
C GLY A 251 -8.68 13.95 13.14
N GLU A 252 -9.61 13.01 13.33
CA GLU A 252 -10.51 13.00 14.50
C GLU A 252 -9.85 12.45 15.77
N GLN A 253 -8.86 11.55 15.62
CA GLN A 253 -8.19 10.92 16.76
C GLN A 253 -6.70 11.28 16.80
N PRO A 254 -6.23 12.02 17.85
CA PRO A 254 -4.80 12.18 18.06
C PRO A 254 -4.15 10.86 18.47
N LEU A 255 -2.87 10.69 18.15
CA LEU A 255 -2.10 9.49 18.54
C LEU A 255 -1.69 9.50 20.01
N THR A 256 -1.77 10.64 20.68
CA THR A 256 -1.55 10.79 22.12
C THR A 256 -2.89 10.94 22.83
N ASN A 257 -3.11 10.11 23.85
CA ASN A 257 -4.17 10.35 24.83
C ASN A 257 -3.78 11.46 25.80
#